data_7f9f384cd1b6680e0bca804f31f5d27e
#
_entry.id   7f9f384cd1b6680e0bca804f31f5d27e
#
_cell.length_a   1.000
_cell.length_b   1.000
_cell.length_c   1.000
_cell.angle_alpha   90.00
_cell.angle_beta   90.00
_cell.angle_gamma   90.00
#
_symmetry.space_group_name_H-M   'P 1'
#
loop_
_entity.id
_entity.type
_entity.pdbx_description
1 polymer ?
#
loop_
_entity_poly.entity_id
_entity_poly.type
_entity_poly.pdbx_seq_one_letter_code
_entity_poly.pdbx_strand_id
1 'polypeptide(L)'
;VTTMEGAISLGVGEPDFDTPYFIREEALYSLEKGKTFYTSNSGLQELRQEISRYLKRKIDVDYDPAKEIVVTVGGSEGIDIALRAMLNEEDEVLIPQPSYVSYEPCVILTGAKPVIIELTSDNAFKLTAKQVLDKLTDKTKILILPFPNNPTGSVMNYEELEEIAKVCIEKDIFVISDEIYCELTYKGEHCSIARIPGMKERTVVINGFSKSYAMTGWRLGYACGPKLII
;
A
#
# COMPACT_ATOMS: atom_id res chain seq x y z
N VAL A 1 6.10 -13.06 22.65
CA VAL A 1 6.71 -14.12 21.82
C VAL A 1 8.23 -14.03 21.85
N THR A 2 8.80 -12.83 21.80
CA THR A 2 10.26 -12.60 21.87
C THR A 2 10.91 -12.97 23.22
N THR A 3 10.10 -13.27 24.23
CA THR A 3 10.57 -13.61 25.59
C THR A 3 10.51 -15.12 25.90
N MET A 4 10.07 -15.94 24.97
CA MET A 4 10.04 -17.40 25.17
C MET A 4 11.38 -18.02 24.79
N GLU A 5 12.11 -18.52 25.79
CA GLU A 5 13.39 -19.17 25.58
C GLU A 5 13.23 -20.44 24.73
N GLY A 6 14.05 -20.59 23.69
CA GLY A 6 14.01 -21.75 22.78
C GLY A 6 12.90 -21.71 21.70
N ALA A 7 12.09 -20.65 21.64
CA ALA A 7 11.06 -20.53 20.61
C ALA A 7 11.64 -19.93 19.31
N ILE A 8 11.25 -20.51 18.18
CA ILE A 8 11.47 -19.93 16.85
C ILE A 8 10.30 -18.98 16.56
N SER A 9 10.57 -17.68 16.48
CA SER A 9 9.52 -16.69 16.18
C SER A 9 9.31 -16.57 14.66
N LEU A 10 8.07 -16.77 14.23
CA LEU A 10 7.59 -16.48 12.88
C LEU A 10 6.56 -15.34 12.87
N GLY A 11 6.49 -14.58 13.97
CA GLY A 11 5.41 -13.62 14.21
C GLY A 11 5.65 -12.23 13.62
N VAL A 12 6.91 -11.83 13.42
CA VAL A 12 7.27 -10.53 12.85
C VAL A 12 7.89 -10.74 11.47
N GLY A 13 7.22 -10.24 10.43
CA GLY A 13 7.71 -10.32 9.05
C GLY A 13 8.68 -9.18 8.74
N GLU A 14 9.98 -9.41 8.87
CA GLU A 14 11.01 -8.48 8.44
C GLU A 14 12.14 -9.20 7.69
N PRO A 15 12.88 -8.49 6.80
CA PRO A 15 14.01 -9.07 6.10
C PRO A 15 15.09 -9.58 7.07
N ASP A 16 15.65 -10.77 6.78
CA ASP A 16 16.72 -11.42 7.57
C ASP A 16 18.11 -10.89 7.16
N PHE A 17 18.23 -9.59 6.93
CA PHE A 17 19.49 -8.90 6.64
C PHE A 17 19.36 -7.42 6.94
N ASP A 18 20.49 -6.76 7.17
CA ASP A 18 20.55 -5.33 7.45
C ASP A 18 20.19 -4.48 6.23
N THR A 19 19.74 -3.25 6.50
CA THR A 19 19.69 -2.19 5.47
C THR A 19 21.04 -2.13 4.75
N PRO A 20 21.08 -2.11 3.41
CA PRO A 20 22.33 -2.07 2.63
C PRO A 20 23.29 -0.99 3.08
N TYR A 21 24.60 -1.33 3.11
CA TYR A 21 25.64 -0.48 3.67
C TYR A 21 25.64 0.95 3.07
N PHE A 22 25.50 1.05 1.74
CA PHE A 22 25.52 2.35 1.07
C PHE A 22 24.35 3.27 1.48
N ILE A 23 23.18 2.71 1.85
CA ILE A 23 22.05 3.49 2.38
C ILE A 23 22.36 3.99 3.78
N ARG A 24 22.94 3.12 4.63
CA ARG A 24 23.33 3.49 6.00
C ARG A 24 24.43 4.56 6.01
N GLU A 25 25.42 4.40 5.14
CA GLU A 25 26.53 5.37 4.98
C GLU A 25 26.02 6.74 4.56
N GLU A 26 25.11 6.82 3.56
CA GLU A 26 24.54 8.08 3.10
C GLU A 26 23.69 8.77 4.17
N ALA A 27 22.98 7.98 4.99
CA ALA A 27 22.25 8.54 6.12
C ALA A 27 23.19 9.16 7.18
N LEU A 28 24.27 8.47 7.55
CA LEU A 28 25.29 8.99 8.46
C LEU A 28 25.92 10.28 7.88
N TYR A 29 26.31 10.26 6.61
CA TYR A 29 26.85 11.43 5.93
C TYR A 29 25.88 12.62 5.94
N SER A 30 24.59 12.36 5.71
CA SER A 30 23.55 13.40 5.75
C SER A 30 23.43 14.04 7.13
N LEU A 31 23.51 13.25 8.21
CA LEU A 31 23.53 13.75 9.59
C LEU A 31 24.78 14.56 9.88
N GLU A 32 25.96 14.10 9.47
CA GLU A 32 27.23 14.82 9.61
C GLU A 32 27.22 16.16 8.88
N LYS A 33 26.50 16.27 7.75
CA LYS A 33 26.30 17.52 7.01
C LYS A 33 25.20 18.41 7.60
N GLY A 34 24.62 18.06 8.72
CA GLY A 34 23.60 18.85 9.40
C GLY A 34 22.27 18.92 8.67
N LYS A 35 21.92 17.92 7.83
CA LYS A 35 20.62 17.85 7.16
C LYS A 35 19.53 17.39 8.14
N THR A 36 19.23 18.22 9.14
CA THR A 36 18.34 17.89 10.27
C THR A 36 17.18 18.88 10.44
N PHE A 37 16.95 19.74 9.44
CA PHE A 37 15.88 20.72 9.46
C PHE A 37 14.57 20.16 8.94
N TYR A 38 13.46 20.88 9.20
CA TYR A 38 12.16 20.55 8.65
C TYR A 38 12.15 20.49 7.12
N THR A 39 11.47 19.52 6.58
CA THR A 39 11.10 19.45 5.16
C THR A 39 9.69 20.01 4.95
N SER A 40 9.17 19.98 3.73
CA SER A 40 7.73 20.24 3.50
C SER A 40 6.87 19.16 4.17
N ASN A 41 5.61 19.47 4.45
CA ASN A 41 4.66 18.50 5.01
C ASN A 41 4.48 17.25 4.13
N SER A 42 4.63 17.38 2.82
CA SER A 42 4.60 16.24 1.89
C SER A 42 5.92 15.48 1.81
N GLY A 43 6.94 15.88 2.57
CA GLY A 43 8.27 15.29 2.54
C GLY A 43 9.25 16.00 1.60
N LEU A 44 10.50 15.52 1.59
CA LEU A 44 11.59 16.08 0.80
C LEU A 44 11.27 15.99 -0.70
N GLN A 45 11.42 17.10 -1.42
CA GLN A 45 11.06 17.19 -2.84
C GLN A 45 11.87 16.23 -3.71
N GLU A 46 13.16 16.14 -3.45
CA GLU A 46 14.06 15.24 -4.16
C GLU A 46 13.65 13.77 -3.99
N LEU A 47 13.25 13.38 -2.79
CA LEU A 47 12.73 12.04 -2.54
C LEU A 47 11.43 11.77 -3.32
N ARG A 48 10.50 12.72 -3.33
CA ARG A 48 9.25 12.59 -4.10
C ARG A 48 9.51 12.50 -5.61
N GLN A 49 10.51 13.19 -6.13
CA GLN A 49 10.95 13.08 -7.52
C GLN A 49 11.48 11.67 -7.83
N GLU A 50 12.31 11.10 -6.94
CA GLU A 50 12.82 9.74 -7.12
C GLU A 50 11.71 8.68 -6.98
N ILE A 51 10.76 8.88 -6.08
CA ILE A 51 9.57 8.02 -5.98
C ILE A 51 8.77 8.05 -7.30
N SER A 52 8.52 9.23 -7.87
CA SER A 52 7.85 9.38 -9.16
C SER A 52 8.57 8.62 -10.28
N ARG A 53 9.90 8.78 -10.37
CA ARG A 53 10.73 8.06 -11.35
C ARG A 53 10.71 6.54 -11.14
N TYR A 54 10.73 6.10 -9.89
CA TYR A 54 10.63 4.69 -9.54
C TYR A 54 9.29 4.11 -9.98
N LEU A 55 8.17 4.76 -9.65
CA LEU A 55 6.83 4.30 -10.01
C LEU A 55 6.64 4.26 -11.51
N LYS A 56 7.17 5.25 -12.25
CA LYS A 56 7.15 5.21 -13.72
C LYS A 56 7.86 3.98 -14.27
N ARG A 57 9.03 3.63 -13.72
CA ARG A 57 9.78 2.43 -14.16
C ARG A 57 9.13 1.13 -13.72
N LYS A 58 8.57 1.09 -12.50
CA LYS A 58 8.09 -0.15 -11.87
C LYS A 58 6.68 -0.54 -12.29
N ILE A 59 5.78 0.43 -12.33
CA ILE A 59 4.35 0.19 -12.57
C ILE A 59 3.81 0.97 -13.78
N ASP A 60 4.66 1.70 -14.50
CA ASP A 60 4.32 2.53 -15.67
C ASP A 60 3.22 3.59 -15.41
N VAL A 61 3.24 4.18 -14.22
CA VAL A 61 2.32 5.29 -13.85
C VAL A 61 3.12 6.53 -13.55
N ASP A 62 2.71 7.67 -14.14
CA ASP A 62 3.29 8.99 -13.88
C ASP A 62 2.53 9.68 -12.76
N TYR A 63 3.22 10.07 -11.69
CA TYR A 63 2.71 10.90 -10.61
C TYR A 63 3.46 12.22 -10.53
N ASP A 64 2.73 13.34 -10.41
CA ASP A 64 3.33 14.67 -10.15
C ASP A 64 3.97 14.67 -8.75
N PRO A 65 5.31 14.77 -8.64
CA PRO A 65 5.98 14.73 -7.34
C PRO A 65 5.61 15.91 -6.42
N ALA A 66 5.03 16.98 -6.97
CA ALA A 66 4.63 18.14 -6.18
C ALA A 66 3.23 18.01 -5.57
N LYS A 67 2.35 17.18 -6.18
CA LYS A 67 0.91 17.20 -5.87
C LYS A 67 0.27 15.83 -5.69
N GLU A 68 0.93 14.77 -6.14
CA GLU A 68 0.37 13.42 -6.16
C GLU A 68 1.20 12.42 -5.32
N ILE A 69 2.18 12.91 -4.53
CA ILE A 69 3.04 12.09 -3.67
C ILE A 69 3.19 12.73 -2.30
N VAL A 70 2.96 11.95 -1.26
CA VAL A 70 3.26 12.31 0.13
C VAL A 70 4.13 11.23 0.78
N VAL A 71 5.18 11.65 1.47
CA VAL A 71 6.06 10.78 2.27
C VAL A 71 5.43 10.59 3.65
N THR A 72 5.46 9.35 4.15
CA THR A 72 4.77 8.95 5.38
C THR A 72 5.69 8.19 6.34
N VAL A 73 5.28 8.08 7.60
CA VAL A 73 5.97 7.27 8.63
C VAL A 73 5.65 5.78 8.42
N GLY A 74 6.21 5.22 7.34
CA GLY A 74 5.90 3.88 6.83
C GLY A 74 4.57 3.82 6.08
N GLY A 75 4.32 2.70 5.41
CA GLY A 75 3.06 2.47 4.68
C GLY A 75 1.82 2.52 5.57
N SER A 76 1.96 2.16 6.85
CA SER A 76 0.83 2.17 7.80
C SER A 76 0.22 3.56 8.01
N GLU A 77 1.04 4.62 8.10
CA GLU A 77 0.52 5.99 8.14
C GLU A 77 -0.15 6.35 6.81
N GLY A 78 0.44 5.94 5.68
CA GLY A 78 -0.17 6.19 4.37
C GLY A 78 -1.58 5.61 4.25
N ILE A 79 -1.80 4.40 4.77
CA ILE A 79 -3.13 3.77 4.83
C ILE A 79 -4.07 4.57 5.74
N ASP A 80 -3.65 4.88 6.95
CA ASP A 80 -4.49 5.57 7.95
C ASP A 80 -4.92 6.96 7.46
N ILE A 81 -3.98 7.78 6.96
CA ILE A 81 -4.32 9.12 6.49
C ILE A 81 -5.17 9.11 5.21
N ALA A 82 -4.93 8.15 4.28
CA ALA A 82 -5.76 8.01 3.10
C ALA A 82 -7.21 7.66 3.47
N LEU A 83 -7.42 6.70 4.38
CA LEU A 83 -8.75 6.35 4.87
C LEU A 83 -9.43 7.55 5.54
N ARG A 84 -8.73 8.28 6.41
CA ARG A 84 -9.28 9.49 7.07
C ARG A 84 -9.63 10.61 6.12
N ALA A 85 -8.88 10.77 5.03
CA ALA A 85 -9.14 11.80 4.01
C ALA A 85 -10.34 11.48 3.11
N MET A 86 -10.67 10.19 2.94
CA MET A 86 -11.62 9.73 1.94
C MET A 86 -12.96 9.24 2.51
N LEU A 87 -13.05 8.96 3.81
CA LEU A 87 -14.22 8.33 4.43
C LEU A 87 -14.99 9.30 5.33
N ASN A 88 -16.30 9.10 5.33
CA ASN A 88 -17.23 9.63 6.32
C ASN A 88 -17.78 8.50 7.20
N GLU A 89 -18.46 8.87 8.28
CA GLU A 89 -19.20 7.90 9.09
C GLU A 89 -20.20 7.10 8.24
N GLU A 90 -20.32 5.81 8.53
CA GLU A 90 -21.19 4.85 7.82
C GLU A 90 -20.78 4.48 6.38
N ASP A 91 -19.74 5.10 5.80
CA ASP A 91 -19.17 4.60 4.55
C ASP A 91 -18.64 3.16 4.75
N GLU A 92 -18.69 2.36 3.71
CA GLU A 92 -18.22 0.98 3.75
C GLU A 92 -16.91 0.80 2.98
N VAL A 93 -16.01 -0.01 3.58
CA VAL A 93 -14.73 -0.37 2.99
C VAL A 93 -14.64 -1.87 2.83
N LEU A 94 -14.45 -2.35 1.60
CA LEU A 94 -14.22 -3.75 1.31
C LEU A 94 -12.79 -4.14 1.68
N ILE A 95 -12.65 -5.19 2.49
CA ILE A 95 -11.35 -5.68 2.98
C ILE A 95 -11.25 -7.18 2.68
N PRO A 96 -10.39 -7.61 1.72
CA PRO A 96 -10.09 -9.02 1.53
C PRO A 96 -9.35 -9.59 2.75
N GLN A 97 -9.77 -10.75 3.23
CA GLN A 97 -9.12 -11.47 4.33
C GLN A 97 -8.88 -12.94 3.96
N PRO A 98 -7.74 -13.56 4.39
CA PRO A 98 -6.75 -13.03 5.32
C PRO A 98 -5.89 -11.93 4.70
N SER A 99 -5.58 -10.88 5.49
CA SER A 99 -4.73 -9.77 5.09
C SER A 99 -4.06 -9.09 6.31
N TYR A 100 -3.35 -8.00 6.10
CA TYR A 100 -2.68 -7.29 7.18
C TYR A 100 -3.66 -6.78 8.23
N VAL A 101 -3.38 -7.09 9.48
CA VAL A 101 -4.29 -6.92 10.62
C VAL A 101 -4.71 -5.47 10.91
N SER A 102 -4.00 -4.49 10.39
CA SER A 102 -4.28 -3.08 10.67
C SER A 102 -5.35 -2.47 9.75
N TYR A 103 -5.74 -3.10 8.64
CA TYR A 103 -6.74 -2.49 7.75
C TYR A 103 -8.08 -2.28 8.44
N GLU A 104 -8.61 -3.31 9.06
CA GLU A 104 -9.91 -3.26 9.74
C GLU A 104 -9.92 -2.22 10.89
N PRO A 105 -8.96 -2.20 11.82
CA PRO A 105 -8.89 -1.15 12.84
C PRO A 105 -8.79 0.27 12.27
N CYS A 106 -8.00 0.48 11.21
CA CYS A 106 -7.88 1.80 10.58
C CYS A 106 -9.22 2.28 10.01
N VAL A 107 -10.00 1.40 9.39
CA VAL A 107 -11.36 1.72 8.91
C VAL A 107 -12.28 2.07 10.09
N ILE A 108 -12.31 1.25 11.14
CA ILE A 108 -13.16 1.51 12.33
C ILE A 108 -12.84 2.87 12.97
N LEU A 109 -11.55 3.25 13.01
CA LEU A 109 -11.12 4.52 13.60
C LEU A 109 -11.57 5.76 12.82
N THR A 110 -12.04 5.60 11.57
CA THR A 110 -12.66 6.69 10.80
C THR A 110 -14.17 6.84 11.04
N GLY A 111 -14.80 5.91 11.76
CA GLY A 111 -16.25 5.80 11.87
C GLY A 111 -16.92 5.02 10.73
N ALA A 112 -16.15 4.58 9.74
CA ALA A 112 -16.63 3.76 8.63
C ALA A 112 -16.77 2.27 9.02
N LYS A 113 -17.42 1.50 8.17
CA LYS A 113 -17.70 0.07 8.38
C LYS A 113 -16.79 -0.82 7.53
N PRO A 114 -16.00 -1.71 8.14
CA PRO A 114 -15.30 -2.74 7.38
C PRO A 114 -16.29 -3.80 6.89
N VAL A 115 -16.21 -4.15 5.60
CA VAL A 115 -16.97 -5.23 4.97
C VAL A 115 -15.97 -6.28 4.48
N ILE A 116 -15.98 -7.43 5.12
CA ILE A 116 -14.99 -8.47 4.88
C ILE A 116 -15.35 -9.30 3.64
N ILE A 117 -14.35 -9.51 2.76
CA ILE A 117 -14.40 -10.46 1.65
C ILE A 117 -13.49 -11.64 2.00
N GLU A 118 -14.07 -12.79 2.25
CA GLU A 118 -13.32 -14.00 2.57
C GLU A 118 -12.61 -14.54 1.32
N LEU A 119 -11.30 -14.65 1.40
CA LEU A 119 -10.45 -15.31 0.40
C LEU A 119 -10.19 -16.75 0.83
N THR A 120 -10.16 -17.67 -0.13
CA THR A 120 -9.99 -19.10 0.15
C THR A 120 -8.81 -19.70 -0.58
N SER A 121 -8.30 -20.81 -0.06
CA SER A 121 -7.22 -21.58 -0.69
C SER A 121 -7.60 -22.13 -2.07
N ASP A 122 -8.89 -22.34 -2.34
CA ASP A 122 -9.38 -22.87 -3.61
C ASP A 122 -9.06 -21.95 -4.79
N ASN A 123 -8.92 -20.63 -4.52
CA ASN A 123 -8.49 -19.63 -5.49
C ASN A 123 -7.12 -19.03 -5.12
N ALA A 124 -6.26 -19.80 -4.48
CA ALA A 124 -4.93 -19.32 -4.03
C ALA A 124 -5.00 -17.97 -3.29
N PHE A 125 -6.07 -17.73 -2.54
CA PHE A 125 -6.34 -16.46 -1.82
C PHE A 125 -6.34 -15.21 -2.70
N LYS A 126 -6.74 -15.33 -3.97
CA LYS A 126 -6.91 -14.19 -4.87
C LYS A 126 -8.31 -13.59 -4.72
N LEU A 127 -8.39 -12.28 -4.94
CA LEU A 127 -9.67 -11.57 -5.02
C LEU A 127 -10.24 -11.66 -6.43
N THR A 128 -11.55 -11.84 -6.56
CA THR A 128 -12.26 -11.85 -7.85
C THR A 128 -13.25 -10.68 -7.95
N ALA A 129 -13.50 -10.21 -9.17
CA ALA A 129 -14.51 -9.19 -9.43
C ALA A 129 -15.90 -9.60 -8.91
N LYS A 130 -16.25 -10.89 -9.01
CA LYS A 130 -17.51 -11.42 -8.48
C LYS A 130 -17.62 -11.25 -6.97
N GLN A 131 -16.56 -11.57 -6.21
CA GLN A 131 -16.57 -11.39 -4.75
C GLN A 131 -16.71 -9.91 -4.37
N VAL A 132 -16.11 -8.98 -5.14
CA VAL A 132 -16.31 -7.54 -4.95
C VAL A 132 -17.78 -7.19 -5.19
N LEU A 133 -18.37 -7.58 -6.34
CA LEU A 133 -19.77 -7.31 -6.67
C LEU A 133 -20.75 -7.86 -5.63
N ASP A 134 -20.51 -9.07 -5.13
CA ASP A 134 -21.39 -9.74 -4.16
C ASP A 134 -21.44 -9.00 -2.79
N LYS A 135 -20.48 -8.13 -2.50
CA LYS A 135 -20.36 -7.37 -1.24
C LYS A 135 -20.66 -5.89 -1.37
N LEU A 136 -20.85 -5.39 -2.59
CA LEU A 136 -21.14 -3.99 -2.82
C LEU A 136 -22.51 -3.57 -2.29
N THR A 137 -22.54 -2.38 -1.70
CA THR A 137 -23.76 -1.64 -1.38
C THR A 137 -23.64 -0.18 -1.86
N ASP A 138 -24.71 0.59 -1.74
CA ASP A 138 -24.69 2.03 -2.06
C ASP A 138 -23.78 2.85 -1.14
N LYS A 139 -23.34 2.27 -0.02
CA LYS A 139 -22.41 2.88 0.94
C LYS A 139 -20.94 2.55 0.70
N THR A 140 -20.67 1.60 -0.21
CA THR A 140 -19.29 1.19 -0.49
C THR A 140 -18.51 2.31 -1.16
N LYS A 141 -17.41 2.74 -0.56
CA LYS A 141 -16.54 3.82 -1.04
C LYS A 141 -15.17 3.33 -1.47
N ILE A 142 -14.58 2.41 -0.72
CA ILE A 142 -13.19 2.00 -0.90
C ILE A 142 -13.10 0.46 -0.95
N LEU A 143 -12.25 -0.03 -1.84
CA LEU A 143 -11.69 -1.36 -1.82
C LEU A 143 -10.23 -1.28 -1.38
N ILE A 144 -9.84 -1.96 -0.31
CA ILE A 144 -8.41 -2.19 -0.01
C ILE A 144 -7.95 -3.37 -0.85
N LEU A 145 -6.85 -3.18 -1.59
CA LEU A 145 -6.28 -4.19 -2.49
C LEU A 145 -4.84 -4.49 -2.06
N PRO A 146 -4.62 -5.49 -1.19
CA PRO A 146 -3.33 -5.76 -0.57
C PRO A 146 -2.57 -6.84 -1.32
N PHE A 147 -2.08 -6.57 -2.51
CA PHE A 147 -1.32 -7.55 -3.30
C PHE A 147 0.03 -6.99 -3.80
N PRO A 148 1.15 -7.72 -3.60
CA PRO A 148 1.30 -9.06 -3.01
C PRO A 148 0.85 -9.10 -1.55
N ASN A 149 0.11 -10.15 -1.18
CA ASN A 149 -0.64 -10.24 0.08
C ASN A 149 0.22 -10.72 1.26
N ASN A 150 0.04 -10.10 2.41
CA ASN A 150 0.46 -10.60 3.71
C ASN A 150 -0.81 -11.07 4.46
N PRO A 151 -0.97 -12.36 4.86
CA PRO A 151 0.10 -13.34 5.04
C PRO A 151 0.22 -14.39 3.92
N THR A 152 -0.64 -14.40 2.90
CA THR A 152 -0.77 -15.55 2.00
C THR A 152 0.33 -15.63 0.93
N GLY A 153 1.01 -14.51 0.63
CA GLY A 153 1.94 -14.41 -0.49
C GLY A 153 1.26 -14.41 -1.86
N SER A 154 -0.06 -14.34 -1.90
CA SER A 154 -0.82 -14.28 -3.15
C SER A 154 -0.48 -13.04 -3.95
N VAL A 155 -0.40 -13.19 -5.26
CA VAL A 155 -0.18 -12.12 -6.25
C VAL A 155 -1.27 -12.13 -7.29
N MET A 156 -1.53 -10.99 -7.91
CA MET A 156 -2.52 -10.84 -8.98
C MET A 156 -1.84 -10.40 -10.26
N ASN A 157 -2.30 -10.94 -11.39
CA ASN A 157 -1.84 -10.55 -12.71
C ASN A 157 -2.69 -9.42 -13.30
N TYR A 158 -2.32 -8.95 -14.50
CA TYR A 158 -3.00 -7.84 -15.16
C TYR A 158 -4.48 -8.14 -15.43
N GLU A 159 -4.80 -9.32 -15.96
CA GLU A 159 -6.15 -9.73 -16.36
C GLU A 159 -7.07 -9.81 -15.13
N GLU A 160 -6.58 -10.37 -14.03
CA GLU A 160 -7.31 -10.46 -12.76
C GLU A 160 -7.61 -9.07 -12.17
N LEU A 161 -6.62 -8.15 -12.24
CA LEU A 161 -6.80 -6.77 -11.80
C LEU A 161 -7.71 -5.97 -12.73
N GLU A 162 -7.67 -6.22 -14.04
CA GLU A 162 -8.53 -5.56 -15.02
C GLU A 162 -10.01 -5.84 -14.76
N GLU A 163 -10.37 -7.08 -14.40
CA GLU A 163 -11.75 -7.42 -14.04
C GLU A 163 -12.23 -6.68 -12.78
N ILE A 164 -11.36 -6.52 -11.78
CA ILE A 164 -11.67 -5.71 -10.58
C ILE A 164 -11.76 -4.24 -10.94
N ALA A 165 -10.87 -3.74 -11.78
CA ALA A 165 -10.87 -2.35 -12.24
C ALA A 165 -12.17 -1.97 -12.94
N LYS A 166 -12.72 -2.85 -13.80
CA LYS A 166 -14.01 -2.65 -14.47
C LYS A 166 -15.12 -2.41 -13.45
N VAL A 167 -15.17 -3.21 -12.38
CA VAL A 167 -16.15 -3.03 -11.30
C VAL A 167 -15.94 -1.71 -10.57
N CYS A 168 -14.70 -1.37 -10.20
CA CYS A 168 -14.38 -0.13 -9.49
C CYS A 168 -14.73 1.11 -10.32
N ILE A 169 -14.50 1.07 -11.63
CA ILE A 169 -14.84 2.17 -12.55
C ILE A 169 -16.37 2.30 -12.69
N GLU A 170 -17.07 1.18 -12.92
CA GLU A 170 -18.53 1.19 -13.12
C GLU A 170 -19.28 1.65 -11.86
N LYS A 171 -18.80 1.25 -10.70
CA LYS A 171 -19.45 1.54 -9.40
C LYS A 171 -18.86 2.76 -8.68
N ASP A 172 -17.96 3.48 -9.30
CA ASP A 172 -17.26 4.66 -8.75
C ASP A 172 -16.60 4.41 -7.39
N ILE A 173 -15.88 3.29 -7.28
CA ILE A 173 -15.19 2.86 -6.06
C ILE A 173 -13.72 3.27 -6.13
N PHE A 174 -13.22 3.86 -5.07
CA PHE A 174 -11.80 4.14 -4.90
C PHE A 174 -11.05 2.89 -4.43
N VAL A 175 -9.76 2.82 -4.74
CA VAL A 175 -8.89 1.72 -4.35
C VAL A 175 -7.74 2.25 -3.51
N ILE A 176 -7.47 1.62 -2.36
CA ILE A 176 -6.20 1.73 -1.65
C ILE A 176 -5.40 0.48 -1.99
N SER A 177 -4.41 0.62 -2.87
CA SER A 177 -3.54 -0.47 -3.31
C SER A 177 -2.29 -0.51 -2.44
N ASP A 178 -2.23 -1.45 -1.51
CA ASP A 178 -1.03 -1.66 -0.69
C ASP A 178 -0.04 -2.55 -1.44
N GLU A 179 1.01 -1.92 -1.96
CA GLU A 179 2.04 -2.54 -2.79
C GLU A 179 3.40 -2.64 -2.08
N ILE A 180 3.40 -2.63 -0.74
CA ILE A 180 4.64 -2.65 0.06
C ILE A 180 5.54 -3.86 -0.25
N TYR A 181 4.98 -4.95 -0.77
CA TYR A 181 5.70 -6.16 -1.15
C TYR A 181 5.98 -6.29 -2.65
N CYS A 182 5.79 -5.25 -3.46
CA CYS A 182 5.92 -5.30 -4.91
C CYS A 182 7.30 -5.80 -5.39
N GLU A 183 8.39 -5.50 -4.67
CA GLU A 183 9.75 -5.98 -4.98
C GLU A 183 10.00 -7.42 -4.53
N LEU A 184 9.14 -7.99 -3.71
CA LEU A 184 9.23 -9.37 -3.23
C LEU A 184 8.33 -10.34 -4.02
N THR A 185 8.04 -10.02 -5.28
CA THR A 185 7.35 -10.90 -6.22
C THR A 185 8.35 -11.87 -6.81
N TYR A 186 8.33 -13.15 -6.37
CA TYR A 186 9.31 -14.15 -6.76
C TYR A 186 9.03 -14.85 -8.08
N LYS A 187 7.81 -14.76 -8.59
CA LYS A 187 7.39 -15.33 -9.88
C LYS A 187 6.61 -14.29 -10.67
N GLY A 188 7.02 -14.06 -11.92
CA GLY A 188 6.42 -13.01 -12.75
C GLY A 188 6.85 -11.61 -12.32
N GLU A 189 6.06 -10.63 -12.71
CA GLU A 189 6.26 -9.21 -12.39
C GLU A 189 5.07 -8.69 -11.60
N HIS A 190 5.34 -7.75 -10.70
CA HIS A 190 4.27 -7.04 -10.01
C HIS A 190 3.47 -6.19 -11.00
N CYS A 191 2.15 -6.28 -10.89
CA CYS A 191 1.22 -5.43 -11.63
C CYS A 191 0.45 -4.55 -10.65
N SER A 192 0.45 -3.25 -10.87
CA SER A 192 -0.37 -2.30 -10.11
C SER A 192 -1.71 -2.07 -10.79
N ILE A 193 -2.79 -2.04 -10.00
CA ILE A 193 -4.11 -1.67 -10.52
C ILE A 193 -4.14 -0.22 -11.04
N ALA A 194 -3.30 0.65 -10.50
CA ALA A 194 -3.18 2.05 -10.94
C ALA A 194 -2.72 2.20 -12.41
N ARG A 195 -2.08 1.16 -12.98
CA ARG A 195 -1.67 1.12 -14.38
C ARG A 195 -2.85 0.95 -15.35
N ILE A 196 -3.94 0.38 -14.89
CA ILE A 196 -5.11 0.10 -15.74
C ILE A 196 -5.80 1.42 -16.08
N PRO A 197 -6.17 1.65 -17.36
CA PRO A 197 -6.84 2.88 -17.77
C PRO A 197 -8.08 3.20 -16.92
N GLY A 198 -8.17 4.43 -16.40
CA GLY A 198 -9.26 4.87 -15.53
C GLY A 198 -9.06 4.55 -14.05
N MET A 199 -7.95 3.89 -13.67
CA MET A 199 -7.68 3.55 -12.27
C MET A 199 -6.73 4.52 -11.58
N LYS A 200 -5.82 5.21 -12.29
CA LYS A 200 -4.95 6.22 -11.66
C LYS A 200 -5.74 7.27 -10.88
N GLU A 201 -6.86 7.72 -11.45
CA GLU A 201 -7.71 8.79 -10.93
C GLU A 201 -8.53 8.37 -9.71
N ARG A 202 -8.51 7.09 -9.36
CA ARG A 202 -9.27 6.51 -8.24
C ARG A 202 -8.47 5.56 -7.36
N THR A 203 -7.14 5.52 -7.53
CA THR A 203 -6.26 4.65 -6.73
C THR A 203 -5.29 5.47 -5.91
N VAL A 204 -5.19 5.15 -4.62
CA VAL A 204 -4.08 5.55 -3.76
C VAL A 204 -3.15 4.34 -3.63
N VAL A 205 -1.97 4.44 -4.20
CA VAL A 205 -0.90 3.43 -4.06
C VAL A 205 -0.14 3.71 -2.78
N ILE A 206 -0.09 2.73 -1.90
CA ILE A 206 0.70 2.74 -0.67
C ILE A 206 1.94 1.88 -0.89
N ASN A 207 3.10 2.43 -0.60
CA ASN A 207 4.36 1.69 -0.70
C ASN A 207 5.40 2.27 0.28
N GLY A 208 6.62 1.75 0.26
CA GLY A 208 7.68 2.24 1.14
C GLY A 208 8.96 1.44 1.04
N PHE A 209 9.85 1.70 1.96
CA PHE A 209 11.23 1.20 1.92
C PHE A 209 11.45 0.04 2.90
N SER A 210 10.48 -0.22 3.77
CA SER A 210 10.59 -1.20 4.87
C SER A 210 10.98 -2.60 4.38
N LYS A 211 10.34 -3.08 3.30
CA LYS A 211 10.52 -4.45 2.81
C LYS A 211 11.57 -4.54 1.71
N SER A 212 11.49 -3.66 0.71
CA SER A 212 12.37 -3.64 -0.45
C SER A 212 13.83 -3.36 -0.11
N TYR A 213 14.08 -2.60 0.96
CA TYR A 213 15.41 -2.13 1.33
C TYR A 213 15.82 -2.52 2.76
N ALA A 214 15.11 -3.46 3.39
CA ALA A 214 15.34 -3.85 4.78
C ALA A 214 15.39 -2.65 5.73
N MET A 215 14.44 -1.74 5.60
CA MET A 215 14.36 -0.49 6.36
C MET A 215 13.14 -0.47 7.31
N THR A 216 12.81 -1.60 7.93
CA THR A 216 11.62 -1.72 8.78
C THR A 216 11.63 -0.73 9.94
N GLY A 217 12.76 -0.53 10.60
CA GLY A 217 12.95 0.39 11.72
C GLY A 217 13.07 1.87 11.35
N TRP A 218 13.31 2.21 10.07
CA TRP A 218 13.45 3.59 9.60
C TRP A 218 12.12 4.33 9.53
N ARG A 219 11.03 3.59 9.49
CA ARG A 219 9.66 4.13 9.39
C ARG A 219 9.48 5.09 8.21
N LEU A 220 9.86 4.67 7.01
CA LEU A 220 9.77 5.48 5.79
C LEU A 220 8.90 4.79 4.75
N GLY A 221 7.84 5.48 4.34
CA GLY A 221 6.91 5.05 3.31
C GLY A 221 6.36 6.24 2.52
N TYR A 222 5.42 5.97 1.65
CA TYR A 222 4.76 7.00 0.86
C TYR A 222 3.38 6.54 0.35
N ALA A 223 2.53 7.52 0.08
CA ALA A 223 1.29 7.35 -0.65
C ALA A 223 1.33 8.17 -1.94
N CYS A 224 0.82 7.59 -3.02
CA CYS A 224 0.70 8.25 -4.32
C CYS A 224 -0.72 8.10 -4.84
N GLY A 225 -1.34 9.19 -5.27
CA GLY A 225 -2.73 9.16 -5.70
C GLY A 225 -3.22 10.44 -6.32
N PRO A 226 -4.52 10.55 -6.57
CA PRO A 226 -5.12 11.76 -7.12
C PRO A 226 -4.83 12.99 -6.26
N LYS A 227 -4.50 14.11 -6.91
CA LYS A 227 -4.17 15.39 -6.27
C LYS A 227 -5.20 15.85 -5.21
N LEU A 228 -6.47 15.48 -5.37
CA LEU A 228 -7.52 15.88 -4.42
C LEU A 228 -7.48 15.10 -3.11
N ILE A 229 -6.79 13.95 -3.11
CA ILE A 229 -6.65 13.06 -1.93
C ILE A 229 -5.32 13.35 -1.22
N ILE A 230 -4.22 13.54 -2.00
CA ILE A 230 -2.88 13.81 -1.50
C ILE A 230 -2.72 15.29 -1.11
#